data_0bd42fb03b9d40f9871f6d357efdafe6
#
_entry.id   0bd42fb03b9d40f9871f6d357efdafe6
#
_cell.length_a   1.000
_cell.length_b   1.000
_cell.length_c   1.000
_cell.angle_alpha   90.00
_cell.angle_beta   90.00
_cell.angle_gamma   90.00
#
_symmetry.space_group_name_H-M   'P 1'
#
loop_
_entity.id
_entity.type
_entity.pdbx_description
1 polymer ?
#
loop_
_entity_poly.entity_id
_entity_poly.type
_entity_poly.pdbx_seq_one_letter_code
_entity_poly.pdbx_strand_id
1 'polypeptide(L)'
;MLSPNLEKTLRDAYQLATDNKHEYVTLEHLLLCLLEDQDALSVLKACAVNTKSLKTNIEDFISKDLENLKENFTGEPKLTNGFQRVLQRAAIHVQSSGRESVTGANMIVALFSEKESHAVYFLHQQNMTRLDAVQYISHGISKANENLEAEEILDNGLSDNGQSKNSKRALDQFCINLNEKSKNGKIDKLIGRSSELDRTIQ
;
A
#
# COMPACT_ATOMS: atom_id res chain seq x y z
N MET A 1 -3.04 17.97 -6.88
CA MET A 1 -4.51 17.99 -6.70
C MET A 1 -4.96 16.73 -5.96
N LEU A 2 -6.14 16.72 -5.34
CA LEU A 2 -6.75 15.46 -4.84
C LEU A 2 -7.44 14.74 -5.99
N SER A 3 -7.46 13.40 -5.97
CA SER A 3 -8.26 12.64 -6.93
C SER A 3 -9.75 12.79 -6.61
N PRO A 4 -10.64 12.72 -7.60
CA PRO A 4 -12.10 12.84 -7.36
C PRO A 4 -12.62 11.78 -6.37
N ASN A 5 -12.06 10.56 -6.42
CA ASN A 5 -12.40 9.49 -5.49
C ASN A 5 -12.02 9.86 -4.05
N LEU A 6 -10.79 10.37 -3.85
CA LEU A 6 -10.33 10.77 -2.53
C LEU A 6 -11.11 11.98 -1.99
N GLU A 7 -11.47 12.95 -2.85
CA GLU A 7 -12.33 14.08 -2.43
C GLU A 7 -13.69 13.58 -1.93
N LYS A 8 -14.26 12.57 -2.58
CA LYS A 8 -15.48 11.92 -2.11
C LYS A 8 -15.24 11.25 -0.75
N THR A 9 -14.20 10.43 -0.64
CA THR A 9 -13.84 9.71 0.59
C THR A 9 -13.65 10.67 1.79
N LEU A 10 -13.03 11.83 1.57
CA LEU A 10 -12.86 12.84 2.62
C LEU A 10 -14.18 13.48 3.04
N ARG A 11 -15.09 13.74 2.09
CA ARG A 11 -16.45 14.23 2.40
C ARG A 11 -17.25 13.18 3.17
N ASP A 12 -17.16 11.92 2.77
CA ASP A 12 -17.85 10.82 3.41
C ASP A 12 -17.34 10.63 4.86
N ALA A 13 -16.02 10.78 5.10
CA ALA A 13 -15.44 10.74 6.45
C ALA A 13 -15.94 11.89 7.34
N TYR A 14 -16.07 13.08 6.78
CA TYR A 14 -16.64 14.24 7.48
C TYR A 14 -18.12 14.02 7.79
N GLN A 15 -18.89 13.53 6.82
CA GLN A 15 -20.31 13.23 6.98
C GLN A 15 -20.53 12.14 8.07
N LEU A 16 -19.70 11.10 8.05
CA LEU A 16 -19.74 10.03 9.04
C LEU A 16 -19.54 10.56 10.47
N ALA A 17 -18.59 11.47 10.67
CA ALA A 17 -18.40 12.10 11.98
C ALA A 17 -19.58 12.98 12.38
N THR A 18 -20.20 13.68 11.41
CA THR A 18 -21.39 14.51 11.62
C THR A 18 -22.59 13.65 12.03
N ASP A 19 -22.84 12.55 11.33
CA ASP A 19 -23.95 11.64 11.57
C ASP A 19 -23.84 10.97 12.96
N ASN A 20 -22.60 10.67 13.39
CA ASN A 20 -22.32 10.14 14.72
C ASN A 20 -22.26 11.23 15.80
N LYS A 21 -22.41 12.52 15.45
CA LYS A 21 -22.33 13.68 16.36
C LYS A 21 -20.99 13.79 17.09
N HIS A 22 -19.90 13.39 16.41
CA HIS A 22 -18.56 13.52 16.95
C HIS A 22 -18.03 14.95 16.72
N GLU A 23 -17.35 15.50 17.72
CA GLU A 23 -16.70 16.82 17.61
C GLU A 23 -15.52 16.81 16.64
N TYR A 24 -14.87 15.64 16.48
CA TYR A 24 -13.66 15.50 15.65
C TYR A 24 -13.80 14.42 14.61
N VAL A 25 -13.31 14.74 13.39
CA VAL A 25 -13.05 13.74 12.35
C VAL A 25 -11.68 13.12 12.59
N THR A 26 -11.65 11.86 12.94
CA THR A 26 -10.43 11.12 13.31
C THR A 26 -9.90 10.27 12.14
N LEU A 27 -8.72 9.67 12.31
CA LEU A 27 -8.12 8.77 11.32
C LEU A 27 -8.91 7.48 11.14
N GLU A 28 -9.66 7.06 12.15
CA GLU A 28 -10.53 5.89 12.11
C GLU A 28 -11.73 6.13 11.18
N HIS A 29 -12.33 7.33 11.21
CA HIS A 29 -13.35 7.73 10.23
C HIS A 29 -12.78 7.72 8.81
N LEU A 30 -11.57 8.25 8.63
CA LEU A 30 -10.89 8.24 7.33
C LEU A 30 -10.65 6.80 6.85
N LEU A 31 -10.11 5.92 7.71
CA LEU A 31 -9.81 4.55 7.34
C LEU A 31 -11.07 3.77 6.97
N LEU A 32 -12.17 3.98 7.67
CA LEU A 32 -13.46 3.36 7.35
C LEU A 32 -13.93 3.75 5.94
N CYS A 33 -13.86 5.04 5.60
CA CYS A 33 -14.24 5.51 4.26
C CYS A 33 -13.24 5.10 3.17
N LEU A 34 -11.96 4.95 3.49
CA LEU A 34 -10.95 4.41 2.57
C LEU A 34 -11.20 2.95 2.19
N LEU A 35 -11.94 2.17 2.98
CA LEU A 35 -12.37 0.82 2.61
C LEU A 35 -13.35 0.80 1.42
N GLU A 36 -13.96 1.93 1.09
CA GLU A 36 -14.87 2.09 -0.06
C GLU A 36 -14.19 2.80 -1.24
N ASP A 37 -13.00 3.38 -1.03
CA ASP A 37 -12.18 3.99 -2.08
C ASP A 37 -11.49 2.92 -2.93
N GLN A 38 -11.61 2.99 -4.26
CA GLN A 38 -11.10 1.97 -5.17
C GLN A 38 -9.57 1.84 -5.12
N ASP A 39 -8.85 2.96 -5.02
CA ASP A 39 -7.39 2.97 -4.99
C ASP A 39 -6.87 2.40 -3.67
N ALA A 40 -7.45 2.81 -2.55
CA ALA A 40 -7.12 2.30 -1.23
C ALA A 40 -7.48 0.81 -1.10
N LEU A 41 -8.65 0.40 -1.59
CA LEU A 41 -9.11 -0.98 -1.57
C LEU A 41 -8.18 -1.91 -2.35
N SER A 42 -7.64 -1.44 -3.48
CA SER A 42 -6.67 -2.19 -4.28
C SER A 42 -5.38 -2.48 -3.49
N VAL A 43 -4.87 -1.49 -2.77
CA VAL A 43 -3.70 -1.64 -1.88
C VAL A 43 -4.00 -2.62 -0.74
N LEU A 44 -5.14 -2.48 -0.07
CA LEU A 44 -5.53 -3.34 1.05
C LEU A 44 -5.66 -4.81 0.63
N LYS A 45 -6.28 -5.07 -0.52
CA LYS A 45 -6.41 -6.42 -1.09
C LYS A 45 -5.05 -7.00 -1.48
N ALA A 46 -4.18 -6.20 -2.10
CA ALA A 46 -2.83 -6.63 -2.46
C ALA A 46 -1.98 -6.99 -1.24
N CYS A 47 -2.22 -6.32 -0.11
CA CYS A 47 -1.57 -6.63 1.17
C CYS A 47 -2.26 -7.77 1.95
N ALA A 48 -3.17 -8.52 1.34
CA ALA A 48 -3.93 -9.63 1.93
C ALA A 48 -4.75 -9.24 3.19
N VAL A 49 -5.20 -7.99 3.26
CA VAL A 49 -6.02 -7.49 4.37
C VAL A 49 -7.45 -8.01 4.25
N ASN A 50 -7.98 -8.57 5.34
CA ASN A 50 -9.39 -8.92 5.42
C ASN A 50 -10.23 -7.66 5.67
N THR A 51 -10.70 -7.05 4.58
CA THR A 51 -11.46 -5.78 4.61
C THR A 51 -12.76 -5.87 5.40
N LYS A 52 -13.41 -7.05 5.45
CA LYS A 52 -14.64 -7.24 6.23
C LYS A 52 -14.36 -7.20 7.73
N SER A 53 -13.37 -7.95 8.20
CA SER A 53 -12.96 -7.95 9.60
C SER A 53 -12.45 -6.56 10.02
N LEU A 54 -11.66 -5.91 9.17
CA LEU A 54 -11.16 -4.56 9.41
C LEU A 54 -12.32 -3.55 9.54
N LYS A 55 -13.31 -3.63 8.65
CA LYS A 55 -14.50 -2.76 8.70
C LYS A 55 -15.25 -2.92 10.03
N THR A 56 -15.54 -4.15 10.43
CA THR A 56 -16.25 -4.43 11.69
C THR A 56 -15.48 -3.91 12.91
N ASN A 57 -14.15 -4.12 12.95
CA ASN A 57 -13.34 -3.65 14.07
C ASN A 57 -13.33 -2.12 14.19
N ILE A 58 -13.30 -1.40 13.07
CA ILE A 58 -13.32 0.06 13.05
C ILE A 58 -14.72 0.58 13.42
N GLU A 59 -15.78 -0.03 12.88
CA GLU A 59 -17.16 0.34 13.23
C GLU A 59 -17.43 0.15 14.73
N ASP A 60 -16.99 -0.97 15.30
CA ASP A 60 -17.06 -1.25 16.71
C ASP A 60 -16.31 -0.23 17.55
N PHE A 61 -15.11 0.16 17.13
CA PHE A 61 -14.32 1.17 17.82
C PHE A 61 -14.99 2.55 17.76
N ILE A 62 -15.46 2.97 16.60
CA ILE A 62 -16.14 4.27 16.42
C ILE A 62 -17.39 4.33 17.29
N SER A 63 -18.14 3.23 17.41
CA SER A 63 -19.40 3.20 18.17
C SER A 63 -19.21 3.13 19.68
N LYS A 64 -18.15 2.45 20.17
CA LYS A 64 -17.94 2.19 21.60
C LYS A 64 -16.92 3.12 22.24
N ASP A 65 -15.75 3.27 21.61
CA ASP A 65 -14.62 3.97 22.22
C ASP A 65 -14.63 5.48 21.92
N LEU A 66 -15.21 5.90 20.80
CA LEU A 66 -15.43 7.30 20.48
C LEU A 66 -16.74 7.87 21.03
N GLU A 67 -17.53 7.06 21.74
CA GLU A 67 -18.80 7.49 22.35
C GLU A 67 -18.61 8.64 23.35
N ASN A 68 -17.48 8.69 24.03
CA ASN A 68 -17.13 9.79 24.94
C ASN A 68 -16.87 11.14 24.23
N LEU A 69 -16.72 11.16 22.91
CA LEU A 69 -16.61 12.37 22.10
C LEU A 69 -17.98 12.93 21.65
N LYS A 70 -19.07 12.28 22.06
CA LYS A 70 -20.47 12.68 21.79
C LYS A 70 -21.01 13.69 22.81
N GLU A 71 -20.20 14.54 23.40
CA GLU A 71 -20.73 15.64 24.21
C GLU A 71 -21.60 16.53 23.32
N ASN A 72 -22.91 16.63 23.63
CA ASN A 72 -23.95 17.55 23.09
C ASN A 72 -23.49 18.53 21.98
N PHE A 73 -22.66 18.02 21.04
CA PHE A 73 -22.04 18.85 20.02
C PHE A 73 -23.06 19.13 18.92
N THR A 74 -23.40 20.40 18.75
CA THR A 74 -24.35 20.91 17.74
C THR A 74 -23.62 21.64 16.61
N GLY A 75 -22.29 21.58 16.56
CA GLY A 75 -21.45 22.28 15.60
C GLY A 75 -21.01 21.42 14.42
N GLU A 76 -20.14 21.97 13.58
CA GLU A 76 -19.46 21.25 12.52
C GLU A 76 -18.23 20.51 13.08
N PRO A 77 -18.00 19.23 12.72
CA PRO A 77 -16.83 18.49 13.18
C PRO A 77 -15.52 19.13 12.73
N LYS A 78 -14.50 19.08 13.57
CA LYS A 78 -13.15 19.59 13.25
C LYS A 78 -12.22 18.45 12.90
N LEU A 79 -11.32 18.66 11.94
CA LEU A 79 -10.29 17.68 11.65
C LEU A 79 -9.27 17.60 12.79
N THR A 80 -8.96 16.39 13.24
CA THR A 80 -7.87 16.20 14.21
C THR A 80 -6.53 16.61 13.63
N ASN A 81 -5.56 16.97 14.48
CA ASN A 81 -4.20 17.28 14.05
C ASN A 81 -3.53 16.09 13.32
N GLY A 82 -3.81 14.85 13.75
CA GLY A 82 -3.36 13.64 13.07
C GLY A 82 -3.89 13.54 11.65
N PHE A 83 -5.18 13.81 11.46
CA PHE A 83 -5.81 13.82 10.14
C PHE A 83 -5.17 14.86 9.21
N GLN A 84 -4.97 16.08 9.70
CA GLN A 84 -4.32 17.14 8.92
C GLN A 84 -2.89 16.77 8.53
N ARG A 85 -2.10 16.19 9.47
CA ARG A 85 -0.72 15.73 9.18
C ARG A 85 -0.69 14.64 8.13
N VAL A 86 -1.60 13.65 8.19
CA VAL A 86 -1.68 12.58 7.20
C VAL A 86 -1.99 13.12 5.82
N LEU A 87 -2.96 14.02 5.71
CA LEU A 87 -3.32 14.66 4.45
C LEU A 87 -2.15 15.47 3.87
N GLN A 88 -1.49 16.26 4.70
CA GLN A 88 -0.33 17.05 4.30
C GLN A 88 0.84 16.18 3.85
N ARG A 89 1.14 15.09 4.57
CA ARG A 89 2.20 14.15 4.19
C ARG A 89 1.90 13.43 2.87
N ALA A 90 0.65 13.02 2.65
CA ALA A 90 0.25 12.44 1.38
C ALA A 90 0.46 13.42 0.22
N ALA A 91 0.09 14.69 0.41
CA ALA A 91 0.29 15.74 -0.59
C ALA A 91 1.78 15.98 -0.90
N ILE A 92 2.63 16.12 0.13
CA ILE A 92 4.07 16.30 -0.02
C ILE A 92 4.70 15.10 -0.73
N HIS A 93 4.32 13.88 -0.35
CA HIS A 93 4.84 12.65 -0.96
C HIS A 93 4.52 12.58 -2.46
N VAL A 94 3.29 12.90 -2.85
CA VAL A 94 2.85 12.92 -4.25
C VAL A 94 3.59 14.00 -5.04
N GLN A 95 3.72 15.19 -4.48
CA GLN A 95 4.46 16.29 -5.10
C GLN A 95 5.93 15.93 -5.33
N SER A 96 6.58 15.31 -4.33
CA SER A 96 7.99 14.89 -4.44
C SER A 96 8.21 13.73 -5.41
N SER A 97 7.20 12.89 -5.64
CA SER A 97 7.25 11.78 -6.60
C SER A 97 6.84 12.15 -8.03
N GLY A 98 6.55 13.43 -8.29
CA GLY A 98 6.16 13.92 -9.62
C GLY A 98 4.78 13.44 -10.09
N ARG A 99 3.94 12.92 -9.20
CA ARG A 99 2.57 12.51 -9.52
C ARG A 99 1.62 13.72 -9.45
N GLU A 100 0.58 13.71 -10.27
CA GLU A 100 -0.32 14.85 -10.40
C GLU A 100 -1.39 14.92 -9.30
N SER A 101 -1.82 13.79 -8.78
CA SER A 101 -2.93 13.73 -7.81
C SER A 101 -2.66 12.79 -6.65
N VAL A 102 -3.17 13.19 -5.49
CA VAL A 102 -3.20 12.36 -4.27
C VAL A 102 -4.38 11.42 -4.37
N THR A 103 -4.14 10.11 -4.19
CA THR A 103 -5.14 9.06 -4.24
C THR A 103 -5.36 8.43 -2.86
N GLY A 104 -6.41 7.61 -2.70
CA GLY A 104 -6.64 6.81 -1.49
C GLY A 104 -5.46 5.90 -1.14
N ALA A 105 -4.75 5.38 -2.14
CA ALA A 105 -3.53 4.60 -1.94
C ALA A 105 -2.42 5.40 -1.22
N ASN A 106 -2.22 6.66 -1.60
CA ASN A 106 -1.25 7.53 -0.94
C ASN A 106 -1.66 7.85 0.50
N MET A 107 -2.98 7.96 0.76
CA MET A 107 -3.50 8.17 2.12
C MET A 107 -3.22 6.96 3.02
N ILE A 108 -3.37 5.72 2.53
CA ILE A 108 -3.02 4.50 3.28
C ILE A 108 -1.53 4.53 3.69
N VAL A 109 -0.62 4.87 2.78
CA VAL A 109 0.82 4.97 3.10
C VAL A 109 1.10 6.07 4.13
N ALA A 110 0.43 7.22 4.01
CA ALA A 110 0.59 8.34 4.92
C ALA A 110 0.05 8.04 6.33
N LEU A 111 -1.02 7.25 6.45
CA LEU A 111 -1.59 6.79 7.73
C LEU A 111 -0.56 6.13 8.63
N PHE A 112 0.31 5.27 8.08
CA PHE A 112 1.37 4.60 8.85
C PHE A 112 2.38 5.55 9.53
N SER A 113 2.34 6.83 9.21
CA SER A 113 3.16 7.82 9.91
C SER A 113 2.64 8.19 11.31
N GLU A 114 1.35 7.95 11.56
CA GLU A 114 0.70 8.21 12.86
C GLU A 114 0.65 6.91 13.68
N LYS A 115 1.82 6.46 14.16
CA LYS A 115 2.02 5.14 14.79
C LYS A 115 1.13 4.87 16.00
N GLU A 116 0.70 5.92 16.69
CA GLU A 116 -0.11 5.83 17.90
C GLU A 116 -1.63 5.86 17.61
N SER A 117 -2.05 5.92 16.32
CA SER A 117 -3.47 5.90 15.99
C SER A 117 -4.04 4.48 16.00
N HIS A 118 -5.29 4.33 16.41
CA HIS A 118 -6.00 3.05 16.33
C HIS A 118 -6.19 2.59 14.89
N ALA A 119 -6.27 3.51 13.93
CA ALA A 119 -6.31 3.18 12.52
C ALA A 119 -5.08 2.35 12.08
N VAL A 120 -3.87 2.78 12.50
CA VAL A 120 -2.64 2.02 12.22
C VAL A 120 -2.58 0.71 12.99
N TYR A 121 -3.04 0.70 14.24
CA TYR A 121 -3.15 -0.52 15.04
C TYR A 121 -4.01 -1.58 14.34
N PHE A 122 -5.18 -1.23 13.81
CA PHE A 122 -6.04 -2.15 13.08
C PHE A 122 -5.40 -2.68 11.79
N LEU A 123 -4.64 -1.85 11.06
CA LEU A 123 -3.87 -2.30 9.90
C LEU A 123 -2.76 -3.29 10.30
N HIS A 124 -2.07 -3.04 11.40
CA HIS A 124 -1.07 -3.98 11.94
C HIS A 124 -1.69 -5.29 12.42
N GLN A 125 -2.89 -5.29 13.01
CA GLN A 125 -3.61 -6.52 13.34
C GLN A 125 -3.90 -7.40 12.11
N GLN A 126 -4.02 -6.79 10.93
CA GLN A 126 -4.17 -7.49 9.66
C GLN A 126 -2.80 -7.85 9.02
N ASN A 127 -1.70 -7.80 9.79
CA ASN A 127 -0.33 -8.04 9.31
C ASN A 127 0.09 -7.14 8.14
N MET A 128 -0.54 -5.98 7.98
CA MET A 128 -0.17 -5.01 6.97
C MET A 128 0.88 -4.04 7.50
N THR A 129 1.95 -3.83 6.75
CA THR A 129 2.99 -2.86 7.05
C THR A 129 3.03 -1.74 6.01
N ARG A 130 3.68 -0.61 6.38
CA ARG A 130 3.91 0.46 5.43
C ARG A 130 4.71 0.00 4.21
N LEU A 131 5.67 -0.92 4.42
CA LEU A 131 6.50 -1.45 3.35
C LEU A 131 5.66 -2.20 2.30
N ASP A 132 4.73 -3.05 2.74
CA ASP A 132 3.84 -3.81 1.86
C ASP A 132 3.05 -2.87 0.95
N ALA A 133 2.48 -1.79 1.52
CA ALA A 133 1.74 -0.79 0.77
C ALA A 133 2.63 -0.06 -0.26
N VAL A 134 3.86 0.33 0.13
CA VAL A 134 4.80 1.02 -0.76
C VAL A 134 5.27 0.09 -1.88
N GLN A 135 5.58 -1.17 -1.60
CA GLN A 135 5.98 -2.16 -2.60
C GLN A 135 4.91 -2.37 -3.65
N TYR A 136 3.65 -2.48 -3.22
CA TYR A 136 2.55 -2.59 -4.17
C TYR A 136 2.39 -1.34 -5.05
N ILE A 137 2.41 -0.14 -4.46
CA ILE A 137 2.23 1.12 -5.20
C ILE A 137 3.38 1.41 -6.16
N SER A 138 4.61 1.01 -5.82
CA SER A 138 5.82 1.30 -6.60
C SER A 138 6.14 0.21 -7.61
N HIS A 139 5.90 -1.04 -7.28
CA HIS A 139 6.36 -2.20 -8.05
C HIS A 139 5.23 -3.17 -8.44
N GLY A 140 3.99 -2.96 -7.93
CA GLY A 140 2.88 -3.88 -8.17
C GLY A 140 3.02 -5.23 -7.45
N ILE A 141 3.97 -5.36 -6.51
CA ILE A 141 4.20 -6.60 -5.77
C ILE A 141 3.09 -6.79 -4.75
N SER A 142 2.38 -7.91 -4.83
CA SER A 142 1.27 -8.25 -3.95
C SER A 142 1.69 -9.33 -2.96
N LYS A 143 1.53 -9.05 -1.67
CA LYS A 143 1.74 -10.02 -0.59
C LYS A 143 0.79 -11.22 -0.66
N ALA A 144 -0.40 -11.01 -1.24
CA ALA A 144 -1.34 -12.10 -1.48
C ALA A 144 -0.78 -13.18 -2.43
N ASN A 145 0.04 -12.79 -3.41
CA ASN A 145 0.68 -13.72 -4.32
C ASN A 145 1.87 -14.44 -3.67
N GLU A 146 2.64 -13.76 -2.83
CA GLU A 146 3.76 -14.38 -2.09
C GLU A 146 3.28 -15.48 -1.15
N ASN A 147 2.13 -15.31 -0.50
CA ASN A 147 1.55 -16.33 0.37
C ASN A 147 1.06 -17.58 -0.41
N LEU A 148 0.52 -17.39 -1.61
CA LEU A 148 0.11 -18.50 -2.47
C LEU A 148 1.32 -19.28 -2.98
N GLU A 149 2.41 -18.61 -3.34
CA GLU A 149 3.67 -19.27 -3.75
C GLU A 149 4.34 -20.02 -2.59
N ALA A 150 4.23 -19.50 -1.36
CA ALA A 150 4.77 -20.17 -0.17
C ALA A 150 3.96 -21.41 0.22
N GLU A 151 2.64 -21.41 0.07
CA GLU A 151 1.78 -22.58 0.31
C GLU A 151 1.98 -23.66 -0.76
N GLU A 152 2.15 -23.30 -2.03
CA GLU A 152 2.46 -24.25 -3.11
C GLU A 152 3.84 -24.91 -2.94
N ILE A 153 4.82 -24.23 -2.34
CA ILE A 153 6.15 -24.80 -2.05
C ILE A 153 6.09 -25.81 -0.90
N LEU A 154 5.19 -25.64 0.06
CA LEU A 154 5.03 -26.55 1.19
C LEU A 154 4.26 -27.84 0.83
N ASP A 155 3.32 -27.75 -0.12
CA ASP A 155 2.51 -28.91 -0.55
C ASP A 155 3.23 -29.77 -1.63
N ASN A 156 4.22 -29.22 -2.34
CA ASN A 156 4.99 -29.93 -3.39
C ASN A 156 6.32 -30.56 -2.91
N GLY A 157 6.47 -30.80 -1.62
CA GLY A 157 7.68 -31.37 -1.00
C GLY A 157 8.04 -32.80 -1.37
N LEU A 158 7.35 -33.51 -2.28
CA LEU A 158 7.66 -34.89 -2.72
C LEU A 158 7.05 -35.20 -4.10
N SER A 159 7.49 -34.57 -5.17
CA SER A 159 7.31 -35.13 -6.52
C SER A 159 8.31 -34.51 -7.49
N ASP A 160 9.38 -35.24 -7.71
CA ASP A 160 10.29 -35.10 -8.84
C ASP A 160 9.53 -35.49 -10.12
N ASN A 161 9.01 -34.54 -10.88
CA ASN A 161 8.91 -34.60 -12.33
C ASN A 161 8.40 -33.28 -12.94
N GLY A 162 9.31 -32.68 -13.65
CA GLY A 162 9.26 -31.64 -14.67
C GLY A 162 7.91 -31.09 -15.14
N GLN A 163 7.67 -29.87 -14.81
CA GLN A 163 7.21 -28.76 -15.62
C GLN A 163 6.74 -27.62 -14.71
N SER A 164 7.70 -26.92 -14.14
CA SER A 164 7.45 -25.67 -13.39
C SER A 164 6.93 -24.58 -14.33
N LYS A 165 5.63 -24.32 -14.31
CA LYS A 165 5.03 -23.14 -14.88
C LYS A 165 5.33 -21.93 -13.97
N ASN A 166 6.26 -21.10 -14.41
CA ASN A 166 6.35 -19.65 -14.21
C ASN A 166 6.21 -19.06 -12.79
N SER A 167 6.98 -19.49 -11.82
CA SER A 167 7.55 -18.50 -10.90
C SER A 167 8.77 -17.89 -11.59
N LYS A 168 8.61 -16.73 -12.22
CA LYS A 168 9.75 -15.95 -12.72
C LYS A 168 10.64 -15.68 -11.53
N ARG A 169 11.79 -16.37 -11.46
CA ARG A 169 12.77 -16.15 -10.39
C ARG A 169 13.06 -14.66 -10.30
N ALA A 170 13.25 -14.15 -9.10
CA ALA A 170 13.55 -12.72 -8.90
C ALA A 170 14.68 -12.21 -9.83
N LEU A 171 15.65 -13.07 -10.13
CA LEU A 171 16.71 -12.80 -11.11
C LEU A 171 16.16 -12.54 -12.51
N ASP A 172 15.14 -13.27 -12.97
CA ASP A 172 14.56 -13.10 -14.31
C ASP A 172 13.72 -11.81 -14.41
N GLN A 173 13.19 -11.34 -13.28
CA GLN A 173 12.44 -10.08 -13.22
C GLN A 173 13.32 -8.84 -13.11
N PHE A 174 14.44 -8.93 -12.37
CA PHE A 174 15.27 -7.76 -12.04
C PHE A 174 16.64 -7.77 -12.69
N CYS A 175 17.08 -8.91 -13.28
CA CYS A 175 18.37 -9.06 -13.91
C CYS A 175 18.22 -9.41 -15.39
N ILE A 176 19.15 -8.89 -16.19
CA ILE A 176 19.23 -9.24 -17.61
C ILE A 176 20.34 -10.28 -17.77
N ASN A 177 20.00 -11.44 -18.35
CA ASN A 177 21.00 -12.45 -18.70
C ASN A 177 21.82 -11.96 -19.90
N LEU A 178 23.03 -11.44 -19.61
CA LEU A 178 23.92 -10.90 -20.62
C LEU A 178 24.42 -11.97 -21.62
N ASN A 179 24.53 -13.23 -21.17
CA ASN A 179 24.95 -14.32 -22.05
C ASN A 179 23.92 -14.63 -23.13
N GLU A 180 22.61 -14.63 -22.74
CA GLU A 180 21.54 -14.78 -23.74
C GLU A 180 21.44 -13.57 -24.67
N LYS A 181 21.60 -12.38 -24.13
CA LYS A 181 21.61 -11.16 -24.91
C LYS A 181 22.74 -11.15 -25.93
N SER A 182 23.91 -11.69 -25.57
CA SER A 182 25.06 -11.85 -26.45
C SER A 182 24.79 -12.88 -27.56
N LYS A 183 24.23 -14.06 -27.20
CA LYS A 183 23.87 -15.10 -28.18
C LYS A 183 22.84 -14.62 -29.19
N ASN A 184 21.93 -13.75 -28.77
CA ASN A 184 20.90 -13.15 -29.61
C ASN A 184 21.38 -11.91 -30.39
N GLY A 185 22.68 -11.58 -30.36
CA GLY A 185 23.27 -10.45 -31.10
C GLY A 185 22.79 -9.07 -30.62
N LYS A 186 22.23 -8.98 -29.41
CA LYS A 186 21.69 -7.73 -28.84
C LYS A 186 22.68 -6.97 -27.97
N ILE A 187 23.98 -7.32 -28.04
CA ILE A 187 25.06 -6.61 -27.36
C ILE A 187 25.93 -5.96 -28.41
N ASP A 188 26.17 -4.67 -28.28
CA ASP A 188 27.03 -3.91 -29.16
C ASP A 188 28.48 -4.40 -29.06
N LYS A 189 29.19 -4.39 -30.19
CA LYS A 189 30.60 -4.78 -30.23
C LYS A 189 31.46 -3.79 -29.46
N LEU A 190 32.36 -4.31 -28.62
CA LEU A 190 33.33 -3.49 -27.92
C LEU A 190 34.29 -2.84 -28.91
N ILE A 191 34.38 -1.51 -28.90
CA ILE A 191 35.29 -0.74 -29.76
C ILE A 191 36.28 0.04 -28.88
N GLY A 192 37.56 -0.19 -29.04
CA GLY A 192 38.61 0.67 -28.51
C GLY A 192 39.02 0.46 -27.04
N ARG A 193 38.69 -0.70 -26.44
CA ARG A 193 39.10 -1.03 -25.04
C ARG A 193 39.82 -2.36 -24.91
N SER A 194 40.78 -2.64 -25.79
CA SER A 194 41.53 -3.91 -25.82
C SER A 194 42.38 -4.12 -24.56
N SER A 195 43.02 -3.07 -24.04
CA SER A 195 43.85 -3.16 -22.83
C SER A 195 43.09 -3.52 -21.56
N GLU A 196 41.85 -3.03 -21.40
CA GLU A 196 40.97 -3.37 -20.28
C GLU A 196 40.43 -4.80 -20.41
N LEU A 197 40.19 -5.26 -21.64
CA LEU A 197 39.71 -6.60 -21.93
C LEU A 197 40.81 -7.63 -21.61
N ASP A 198 42.04 -7.40 -22.03
CA ASP A 198 43.20 -8.26 -21.71
C ASP A 198 43.44 -8.36 -20.22
N ARG A 199 43.23 -7.23 -19.47
CA ARG A 199 43.38 -7.18 -18.03
C ARG A 199 42.25 -7.92 -17.26
N THR A 200 41.09 -8.06 -17.88
CA THR A 200 39.93 -8.76 -17.31
C THR A 200 40.00 -10.26 -17.53
N ILE A 201 40.70 -10.71 -18.57
CA ILE A 201 40.86 -12.13 -18.93
C ILE A 201 42.03 -12.79 -18.18
N GLN A 202 42.97 -12.02 -17.67
CA GLN A 202 44.07 -12.50 -16.79
C GLN A 202 43.56 -12.84 -15.39
#